data_899f89c3702478d9693a7c313bebd67b
#
_entry.id   899f89c3702478d9693a7c313bebd67b
#
_cell.length_a   1.000
_cell.length_b   1.000
_cell.length_c   1.000
_cell.angle_alpha   90.00
_cell.angle_beta   90.00
_cell.angle_gamma   90.00
#
_symmetry.space_group_name_H-M   'P 1'
#
loop_
_entity.id
_entity.type
_entity.pdbx_description
1 polymer ?
#
loop_
_entity_poly.entity_id
_entity_poly.type
_entity_poly.pdbx_seq_one_letter_code
_entity_poly.pdbx_strand_id
1 'polypeptide(L)'
;MITTHPLHPNDLEEDKFHDECGVFGVFGHKDAAAHTALGLHALQHRGQESAGIVSYDGTHFNAHRSLGLVGDNFSSEKVMERLPGEVAIGHNRYATTGETTLRNVQPLFAEFDFGGLAIGHNGNITNAHALRKVLVKRGCIFQSTLDTEIIVHQIAISQFSDVLDRMIDALNQIQGAYSLVAMTEDALIGLRDPLGVRPLVLGRIDRANILCSETCALDIIGAEYIRDVEPGEIVVVSAKGIRSIKPFNKKNKRFCIFEYIYFARPDSQVEGRNVYDVRKCIGAELAKESHVDADIIVPVPDSGVPAAIGYAEQSNINFELGITRNHYVGRTFIEPTDQIRHLGVRLKHNANRGYIEGKRVILVDDSIVRGTTSEKIVAMVRAAGAKEIHMRISSPPTTHSCYYGIDTPEPEQLLASRMDIDLMAKHIGVDSLAFISMRGLYRAIGETDRNPENPQYCDACFSGEYPIELTDRNGGPLPAQLSLLTEQV
;
A
#
# COMPACT_ATOMS: atom_id res chain seq x y z
N MET A 1 2.47 -39.02 -5.28
CA MET A 1 1.24 -38.41 -5.88
C MET A 1 1.16 -37.02 -5.30
N ILE A 2 1.53 -36.02 -6.09
CA ILE A 2 1.43 -34.61 -5.70
C ILE A 2 -0.02 -34.22 -6.01
N THR A 3 -0.80 -34.01 -4.98
CA THR A 3 -2.17 -33.46 -5.12
C THR A 3 -2.04 -31.98 -5.50
N THR A 4 -2.20 -31.70 -6.79
CA THR A 4 -2.38 -30.35 -7.28
C THR A 4 -3.77 -29.86 -6.84
N HIS A 5 -3.83 -29.02 -5.82
CA HIS A 5 -5.05 -28.24 -5.57
C HIS A 5 -5.28 -27.34 -6.79
N PRO A 6 -6.52 -27.24 -7.29
CA PRO A 6 -6.83 -26.27 -8.36
C PRO A 6 -6.56 -24.87 -7.80
N LEU A 7 -5.73 -24.11 -8.51
CA LEU A 7 -5.44 -22.71 -8.20
C LEU A 7 -6.75 -21.90 -8.21
N HIS A 8 -6.97 -21.12 -7.16
CA HIS A 8 -8.12 -20.20 -7.10
C HIS A 8 -8.02 -19.20 -8.27
N PRO A 9 -9.13 -18.72 -8.86
CA PRO A 9 -9.10 -17.74 -9.94
C PRO A 9 -8.27 -16.48 -9.67
N ASN A 10 -8.12 -16.09 -8.40
CA ASN A 10 -7.30 -14.96 -7.95
C ASN A 10 -5.79 -15.28 -7.91
N ASP A 11 -5.37 -16.54 -8.01
CA ASP A 11 -3.93 -16.93 -7.99
C ASP A 11 -3.20 -16.60 -9.30
N LEU A 12 -3.92 -16.06 -10.29
CA LEU A 12 -3.39 -15.69 -11.60
C LEU A 12 -3.20 -14.18 -11.77
N GLU A 13 -3.59 -13.37 -10.79
CA GLU A 13 -3.40 -11.93 -10.79
C GLU A 13 -2.05 -11.54 -10.19
N GLU A 14 -1.22 -10.96 -11.03
CA GLU A 14 0.03 -10.22 -10.79
C GLU A 14 0.90 -10.70 -9.63
N ASP A 15 2.05 -11.23 -10.00
CA ASP A 15 3.19 -11.57 -9.14
C ASP A 15 3.89 -10.29 -8.64
N LYS A 16 3.12 -9.35 -8.14
CA LYS A 16 3.56 -8.12 -7.51
C LYS A 16 2.97 -8.04 -6.11
N PHE A 17 3.62 -7.27 -5.27
CA PHE A 17 3.01 -6.88 -4.00
C PHE A 17 1.67 -6.22 -4.29
N HIS A 18 0.66 -6.67 -3.55
CA HIS A 18 -0.65 -6.06 -3.65
C HIS A 18 -0.75 -4.88 -2.70
N ASP A 19 -1.59 -3.94 -3.11
CA ASP A 19 -1.69 -2.60 -2.58
C ASP A 19 -1.99 -2.54 -1.08
N GLU A 20 -1.69 -1.39 -0.51
CA GLU A 20 -2.07 -0.96 0.83
C GLU A 20 -3.37 -0.16 0.77
N CYS A 21 -3.97 0.09 1.92
CA CYS A 21 -5.11 0.98 2.03
C CYS A 21 -4.71 2.46 1.86
N GLY A 22 -5.63 3.29 1.37
CA GLY A 22 -5.54 4.74 1.36
C GLY A 22 -6.56 5.38 2.28
N VAL A 23 -6.18 6.41 3.02
CA VAL A 23 -7.06 7.21 3.88
C VAL A 23 -7.06 8.66 3.43
N PHE A 24 -8.23 9.30 3.57
CA PHE A 24 -8.41 10.71 3.26
C PHE A 24 -9.46 11.32 4.19
N GLY A 25 -9.27 12.56 4.61
CA GLY A 25 -10.25 13.29 5.41
C GLY A 25 -10.16 14.79 5.20
N VAL A 26 -11.31 15.48 5.20
CA VAL A 26 -11.47 16.92 5.05
C VAL A 26 -12.29 17.47 6.19
N PHE A 27 -11.89 18.62 6.73
CA PHE A 27 -12.63 19.36 7.76
C PHE A 27 -12.78 20.84 7.36
N GLY A 28 -14.03 21.32 7.31
CA GLY A 28 -14.37 22.72 7.08
C GLY A 28 -14.52 23.11 5.60
N HIS A 29 -14.90 22.16 4.71
CA HIS A 29 -15.20 22.47 3.31
C HIS A 29 -16.62 22.04 2.92
N LYS A 30 -17.39 22.94 2.29
CA LYS A 30 -18.77 22.67 1.85
C LYS A 30 -18.91 21.43 0.93
N ASP A 31 -17.89 21.13 0.14
CA ASP A 31 -17.83 19.98 -0.77
C ASP A 31 -16.88 18.87 -0.22
N ALA A 32 -16.89 18.65 1.12
CA ALA A 32 -15.96 17.74 1.79
C ALA A 32 -15.99 16.32 1.21
N ALA A 33 -17.18 15.77 0.94
CA ALA A 33 -17.33 14.44 0.36
C ALA A 33 -16.78 14.35 -1.08
N ALA A 34 -16.99 15.39 -1.90
CA ALA A 34 -16.47 15.43 -3.26
C ALA A 34 -14.93 15.49 -3.28
N HIS A 35 -14.31 16.33 -2.42
CA HIS A 35 -12.86 16.36 -2.25
C HIS A 35 -12.33 15.02 -1.74
N THR A 36 -13.06 14.38 -0.82
CA THR A 36 -12.69 13.04 -0.33
C THR A 36 -12.73 12.01 -1.46
N ALA A 37 -13.75 12.01 -2.32
CA ALA A 37 -13.83 11.11 -3.47
C ALA A 37 -12.69 11.34 -4.46
N LEU A 38 -12.34 12.58 -4.78
CA LEU A 38 -11.21 12.92 -5.65
C LEU A 38 -9.87 12.52 -5.03
N GLY A 39 -9.68 12.76 -3.73
CA GLY A 39 -8.49 12.34 -3.00
C GLY A 39 -8.33 10.82 -2.97
N LEU A 40 -9.41 10.06 -2.72
CA LEU A 40 -9.40 8.61 -2.79
C LEU A 40 -9.12 8.11 -4.21
N HIS A 41 -9.65 8.80 -5.24
CA HIS A 41 -9.34 8.46 -6.63
C HIS A 41 -7.84 8.63 -6.94
N ALA A 42 -7.20 9.68 -6.42
CA ALA A 42 -5.74 9.84 -6.52
C ALA A 42 -4.98 8.73 -5.79
N LEU A 43 -5.55 8.20 -4.70
CA LEU A 43 -5.01 7.09 -3.91
C LEU A 43 -5.47 5.71 -4.40
N GLN A 44 -6.07 5.59 -5.60
CA GLN A 44 -6.62 4.33 -6.10
C GLN A 44 -5.55 3.24 -6.27
N HIS A 45 -4.29 3.61 -6.47
CA HIS A 45 -3.16 2.68 -6.50
C HIS A 45 -2.95 1.96 -5.16
N ARG A 46 -3.44 2.50 -4.04
CA ARG A 46 -3.35 1.88 -2.71
C ARG A 46 -4.48 0.89 -2.43
N GLY A 47 -5.63 0.98 -3.09
CA GLY A 47 -6.73 0.06 -2.86
C GLY A 47 -7.74 0.08 -3.98
N GLN A 48 -8.09 -1.10 -4.50
CA GLN A 48 -8.94 -1.24 -5.69
C GLN A 48 -10.15 -2.14 -5.48
N GLU A 49 -10.29 -2.79 -4.31
CA GLU A 49 -11.35 -3.76 -4.04
C GLU A 49 -12.63 -3.11 -3.52
N SER A 50 -12.49 -2.07 -2.74
CA SER A 50 -13.64 -1.36 -2.20
C SER A 50 -13.28 0.05 -1.76
N ALA A 51 -14.29 0.92 -1.69
CA ALA A 51 -14.15 2.28 -1.20
C ALA A 51 -15.38 2.70 -0.38
N GLY A 52 -15.16 3.58 0.57
CA GLY A 52 -16.22 4.16 1.37
C GLY A 52 -15.93 5.59 1.78
N ILE A 53 -16.99 6.37 1.95
CA ILE A 53 -16.94 7.73 2.48
C ILE A 53 -18.01 7.86 3.57
N VAL A 54 -17.64 8.52 4.66
CA VAL A 54 -18.56 8.96 5.71
C VAL A 54 -18.46 10.48 5.82
N SER A 55 -19.58 11.18 5.76
CA SER A 55 -19.68 12.63 5.97
C SER A 55 -20.53 12.96 7.18
N TYR A 56 -20.35 14.17 7.73
CA TYR A 56 -21.16 14.69 8.84
C TYR A 56 -21.75 16.04 8.46
N ASP A 57 -23.10 16.15 8.55
CA ASP A 57 -23.87 17.33 8.12
C ASP A 57 -24.20 18.32 9.26
N GLY A 58 -23.68 18.06 10.45
CA GLY A 58 -23.96 18.82 11.67
C GLY A 58 -25.04 18.16 12.55
N THR A 59 -25.69 17.12 12.06
CA THR A 59 -26.74 16.37 12.80
C THR A 59 -26.61 14.86 12.64
N HIS A 60 -26.23 14.39 11.44
CA HIS A 60 -26.15 12.97 11.12
C HIS A 60 -24.86 12.61 10.43
N PHE A 61 -24.37 11.42 10.69
CA PHE A 61 -23.35 10.78 9.89
C PHE A 61 -23.99 10.07 8.70
N ASN A 62 -23.54 10.41 7.50
CA ASN A 62 -24.04 9.85 6.25
C ASN A 62 -22.92 8.99 5.64
N ALA A 63 -23.23 7.75 5.28
CA ALA A 63 -22.22 6.80 4.76
C ALA A 63 -22.61 6.23 3.41
N HIS A 64 -21.63 6.14 2.50
CA HIS A 64 -21.74 5.35 1.30
C HIS A 64 -20.51 4.44 1.18
N ARG A 65 -20.76 3.12 1.05
CA ARG A 65 -19.73 2.08 0.96
C ARG A 65 -20.04 1.19 -0.22
N SER A 66 -19.00 0.82 -0.98
CA SER A 66 -19.18 0.00 -2.18
C SER A 66 -17.94 -0.86 -2.46
N LEU A 67 -18.17 -1.98 -3.14
CA LEU A 67 -17.10 -2.77 -3.74
C LEU A 67 -16.69 -2.14 -5.07
N GLY A 68 -15.43 -2.35 -5.48
CA GLY A 68 -14.86 -1.84 -6.71
C GLY A 68 -14.19 -0.46 -6.58
N LEU A 69 -13.93 0.15 -7.72
CA LEU A 69 -13.13 1.37 -7.81
C LEU A 69 -13.90 2.61 -7.35
N VAL A 70 -13.15 3.61 -6.87
CA VAL A 70 -13.71 4.92 -6.45
C VAL A 70 -14.45 5.59 -7.61
N GLY A 71 -13.83 5.61 -8.80
CA GLY A 71 -14.43 6.25 -9.98
C GLY A 71 -15.78 5.68 -10.38
N ASP A 72 -15.98 4.37 -10.23
CA ASP A 72 -17.24 3.69 -10.58
C ASP A 72 -18.35 4.00 -9.58
N ASN A 73 -18.01 4.17 -8.31
CA ASN A 73 -18.96 4.23 -7.21
C ASN A 73 -19.26 5.66 -6.72
N PHE A 74 -18.36 6.63 -6.95
CA PHE A 74 -18.46 7.98 -6.42
C PHE A 74 -18.53 9.08 -7.51
N SER A 75 -18.68 8.73 -8.79
CA SER A 75 -18.82 9.67 -9.90
C SER A 75 -20.24 10.23 -10.06
N SER A 76 -21.23 9.64 -9.40
CA SER A 76 -22.64 10.04 -9.54
C SER A 76 -22.99 11.20 -8.60
N GLU A 77 -23.63 12.25 -9.14
CA GLU A 77 -24.19 13.35 -8.37
C GLU A 77 -25.13 12.87 -7.27
N LYS A 78 -25.97 11.87 -7.55
CA LYS A 78 -26.88 11.25 -6.58
C LYS A 78 -26.19 10.61 -5.38
N VAL A 79 -24.96 10.12 -5.54
CA VAL A 79 -24.16 9.60 -4.44
C VAL A 79 -23.62 10.75 -3.60
N MET A 80 -23.13 11.80 -4.25
CA MET A 80 -22.63 13.00 -3.55
C MET A 80 -23.73 13.71 -2.76
N GLU A 81 -24.96 13.82 -3.29
CA GLU A 81 -26.11 14.38 -2.59
C GLU A 81 -26.47 13.63 -1.29
N ARG A 82 -26.12 12.35 -1.19
CA ARG A 82 -26.32 11.54 0.03
C ARG A 82 -25.22 11.68 1.07
N LEU A 83 -24.18 12.46 0.76
CA LEU A 83 -23.01 12.68 1.62
C LEU A 83 -22.84 14.21 1.90
N PRO A 84 -23.89 14.88 2.44
CA PRO A 84 -23.83 16.30 2.76
C PRO A 84 -22.88 16.57 3.93
N GLY A 85 -22.50 17.85 4.08
CA GLY A 85 -21.75 18.34 5.23
C GLY A 85 -20.37 18.87 4.91
N GLU A 86 -19.75 19.48 5.92
CA GLU A 86 -18.44 20.15 5.79
C GLU A 86 -17.29 19.28 6.31
N VAL A 87 -17.56 18.09 6.80
CA VAL A 87 -16.57 17.14 7.26
C VAL A 87 -16.83 15.80 6.59
N ALA A 88 -15.77 15.18 6.07
CA ALA A 88 -15.86 13.84 5.50
C ALA A 88 -14.55 13.11 5.66
N ILE A 89 -14.63 11.79 5.85
CA ILE A 89 -13.49 10.87 5.76
C ILE A 89 -13.77 9.76 4.76
N GLY A 90 -12.73 9.25 4.15
CA GLY A 90 -12.83 8.17 3.19
C GLY A 90 -11.67 7.19 3.27
N HIS A 91 -11.92 6.02 2.71
CA HIS A 91 -10.98 4.91 2.69
C HIS A 91 -11.15 4.14 1.39
N ASN A 92 -10.04 3.79 0.75
CA ASN A 92 -10.00 2.75 -0.28
C ASN A 92 -9.18 1.56 0.23
N ARG A 93 -9.70 0.37 -0.02
CA ARG A 93 -9.22 -0.85 0.59
C ARG A 93 -8.61 -1.80 -0.43
N TYR A 94 -7.52 -2.42 -0.02
CA TYR A 94 -7.09 -3.74 -0.46
C TYR A 94 -7.12 -4.70 0.74
N ALA A 95 -7.56 -5.94 0.55
CA ALA A 95 -7.73 -6.89 1.65
C ALA A 95 -6.38 -7.53 2.04
N THR A 96 -5.70 -6.96 3.03
CA THR A 96 -4.55 -7.60 3.70
C THR A 96 -5.00 -8.62 4.75
N THR A 97 -6.16 -8.38 5.35
CA THR A 97 -6.83 -9.26 6.32
C THR A 97 -8.33 -9.21 6.13
N GLY A 98 -8.99 -10.38 6.16
CA GLY A 98 -10.44 -10.52 6.04
C GLY A 98 -10.93 -10.59 4.58
N GLU A 99 -12.16 -11.05 4.40
CA GLU A 99 -12.81 -11.22 3.09
C GLU A 99 -13.21 -9.88 2.47
N THR A 100 -13.23 -9.81 1.13
CA THR A 100 -13.77 -8.66 0.38
C THR A 100 -15.28 -8.71 0.38
N THR A 101 -15.87 -8.21 1.45
CA THR A 101 -17.31 -8.10 1.68
C THR A 101 -17.71 -6.69 2.08
N LEU A 102 -18.95 -6.30 1.85
CA LEU A 102 -19.42 -4.94 2.14
C LEU A 102 -19.25 -4.55 3.63
N ARG A 103 -19.37 -5.51 4.56
CA ARG A 103 -19.15 -5.28 6.00
C ARG A 103 -17.69 -4.93 6.36
N ASN A 104 -16.74 -5.28 5.49
CA ASN A 104 -15.33 -4.98 5.65
C ASN A 104 -14.90 -3.68 4.95
N VAL A 105 -15.85 -2.95 4.34
CA VAL A 105 -15.55 -1.67 3.72
C VAL A 105 -15.48 -0.58 4.78
N GLN A 106 -14.37 0.13 4.82
CA GLN A 106 -14.16 1.27 5.71
C GLN A 106 -14.55 2.59 5.01
N PRO A 107 -14.79 3.70 5.76
CA PRO A 107 -14.65 3.84 7.21
C PRO A 107 -15.65 3.01 8.00
N LEU A 108 -15.22 2.45 9.14
CA LEU A 108 -16.12 1.88 10.13
C LEU A 108 -16.80 3.02 10.90
N PHE A 109 -18.07 2.85 11.20
CA PHE A 109 -18.82 3.79 12.03
C PHE A 109 -19.34 3.08 13.27
N ALA A 110 -19.24 3.74 14.40
CA ALA A 110 -19.82 3.30 15.67
C ALA A 110 -20.41 4.48 16.42
N GLU A 111 -21.49 4.23 17.13
CA GLU A 111 -22.13 5.17 18.03
C GLU A 111 -21.81 4.79 19.48
N PHE A 112 -21.43 5.78 20.27
CA PHE A 112 -21.01 5.64 21.65
C PHE A 112 -21.86 6.56 22.53
N ASP A 113 -21.65 6.48 23.84
CA ASP A 113 -22.24 7.39 24.83
C ASP A 113 -21.80 8.86 24.67
N PHE A 114 -20.68 9.09 24.01
CA PHE A 114 -20.11 10.41 23.71
C PHE A 114 -20.41 10.91 22.30
N GLY A 115 -21.19 10.18 21.48
CA GLY A 115 -21.51 10.53 20.09
C GLY A 115 -20.98 9.53 19.07
N GLY A 116 -20.97 9.94 17.79
CA GLY A 116 -20.52 9.13 16.67
C GLY A 116 -19.02 9.19 16.43
N LEU A 117 -18.46 8.07 15.97
CA LEU A 117 -17.07 7.96 15.50
C LEU A 117 -17.02 7.19 14.18
N ALA A 118 -16.47 7.80 13.15
CA ALA A 118 -16.08 7.12 11.92
C ALA A 118 -14.57 6.99 11.87
N ILE A 119 -14.02 5.85 11.40
CA ILE A 119 -12.58 5.58 11.38
C ILE A 119 -12.15 4.82 10.12
N GLY A 120 -11.09 5.30 9.46
CA GLY A 120 -10.38 4.63 8.37
C GLY A 120 -8.95 4.30 8.79
N HIS A 121 -8.47 3.12 8.43
CA HIS A 121 -7.19 2.57 8.84
C HIS A 121 -6.36 2.09 7.64
N ASN A 122 -5.17 2.64 7.50
CA ASN A 122 -4.12 2.13 6.63
C ASN A 122 -3.03 1.48 7.51
N GLY A 123 -2.86 0.17 7.40
CA GLY A 123 -1.89 -0.60 8.17
C GLY A 123 -2.38 -2.00 8.54
N ASN A 124 -1.75 -2.57 9.57
CA ASN A 124 -2.15 -3.87 10.12
C ASN A 124 -1.74 -4.00 11.60
N ILE A 125 -2.60 -4.63 12.39
CA ILE A 125 -2.43 -4.84 13.83
C ILE A 125 -1.88 -6.24 14.08
N THR A 126 -0.68 -6.35 14.62
CA THR A 126 0.04 -7.62 14.80
C THR A 126 -0.37 -8.44 16.03
N ASN A 127 -1.17 -7.84 16.93
CA ASN A 127 -1.80 -8.51 18.08
C ASN A 127 -3.33 -8.56 17.99
N ALA A 128 -3.88 -8.43 16.78
CA ALA A 128 -5.32 -8.34 16.53
C ALA A 128 -6.08 -9.57 17.03
N HIS A 129 -5.59 -10.77 16.76
CA HIS A 129 -6.24 -12.01 17.14
C HIS A 129 -6.27 -12.21 18.67
N ALA A 130 -5.16 -11.90 19.33
CA ALA A 130 -5.05 -11.95 20.80
C ALA A 130 -6.04 -10.99 21.46
N LEU A 131 -6.10 -9.73 20.99
CA LEU A 131 -7.04 -8.72 21.49
C LEU A 131 -8.50 -9.10 21.21
N ARG A 132 -8.80 -9.61 20.02
CA ARG A 132 -10.15 -10.05 19.66
C ARG A 132 -10.67 -11.12 20.61
N LYS A 133 -9.83 -12.11 20.95
CA LYS A 133 -10.20 -13.15 21.94
C LYS A 133 -10.55 -12.57 23.31
N VAL A 134 -9.81 -11.58 23.77
CA VAL A 134 -10.08 -10.90 25.04
C VAL A 134 -11.37 -10.11 24.98
N LEU A 135 -11.60 -9.35 23.90
CA LEU A 135 -12.79 -8.52 23.70
C LEU A 135 -14.07 -9.37 23.61
N VAL A 136 -14.04 -10.48 22.85
CA VAL A 136 -15.18 -11.41 22.78
C VAL A 136 -15.52 -11.98 24.15
N LYS A 137 -14.52 -12.35 24.98
CA LYS A 137 -14.76 -12.81 26.36
C LYS A 137 -15.36 -11.72 27.26
N ARG A 138 -15.14 -10.45 26.94
CA ARG A 138 -15.75 -9.29 27.61
C ARG A 138 -17.16 -8.95 27.09
N GLY A 139 -17.67 -9.70 26.10
CA GLY A 139 -18.99 -9.51 25.53
C GLY A 139 -19.06 -8.61 24.30
N CYS A 140 -17.91 -8.20 23.73
CA CYS A 140 -17.89 -7.43 22.48
C CYS A 140 -18.39 -8.29 21.31
N ILE A 141 -19.27 -7.72 20.49
CA ILE A 141 -19.88 -8.37 19.32
C ILE A 141 -19.27 -7.78 18.07
N PHE A 142 -18.51 -8.59 17.33
CA PHE A 142 -17.86 -8.16 16.09
C PHE A 142 -18.79 -8.33 14.88
N GLN A 143 -18.82 -7.31 14.02
CA GLN A 143 -19.62 -7.29 12.80
C GLN A 143 -18.77 -7.58 11.55
N SER A 144 -17.45 -7.37 11.64
CA SER A 144 -16.51 -7.55 10.54
C SER A 144 -15.37 -8.49 10.91
N THR A 145 -14.53 -8.81 9.92
CA THR A 145 -13.28 -9.54 10.13
C THR A 145 -12.08 -8.60 10.20
N LEU A 146 -12.30 -7.28 10.17
CA LEU A 146 -11.24 -6.27 10.19
C LEU A 146 -10.55 -6.19 11.56
N ASP A 147 -9.27 -5.92 11.52
CA ASP A 147 -8.47 -5.55 12.69
C ASP A 147 -8.85 -4.16 13.22
N THR A 148 -9.27 -3.25 12.35
CA THR A 148 -9.75 -1.89 12.70
C THR A 148 -10.91 -1.94 13.69
N GLU A 149 -11.80 -2.95 13.63
CA GLU A 149 -12.91 -3.10 14.56
C GLU A 149 -12.44 -3.33 16.01
N ILE A 150 -11.23 -3.87 16.19
CA ILE A 150 -10.62 -4.02 17.50
C ILE A 150 -10.34 -2.65 18.12
N ILE A 151 -9.88 -1.68 17.34
CA ILE A 151 -9.66 -0.29 17.80
C ILE A 151 -11.00 0.28 18.29
N VAL A 152 -12.07 0.11 17.52
CA VAL A 152 -13.42 0.59 17.88
C VAL A 152 -13.87 -0.01 19.21
N HIS A 153 -13.71 -1.31 19.40
CA HIS A 153 -14.08 -1.98 20.66
C HIS A 153 -13.18 -1.57 21.84
N GLN A 154 -11.90 -1.35 21.63
CA GLN A 154 -11.00 -0.85 22.68
C GLN A 154 -11.41 0.57 23.11
N ILE A 155 -11.81 1.44 22.18
CA ILE A 155 -12.36 2.77 22.47
C ILE A 155 -13.66 2.64 23.28
N ALA A 156 -14.53 1.70 22.90
CA ALA A 156 -15.82 1.47 23.58
C ALA A 156 -15.68 1.06 25.04
N ILE A 157 -14.71 0.21 25.36
CA ILE A 157 -14.51 -0.30 26.74
C ILE A 157 -13.59 0.59 27.60
N SER A 158 -12.96 1.61 27.03
CA SER A 158 -12.13 2.56 27.76
C SER A 158 -12.97 3.35 28.78
N GLN A 159 -12.39 3.62 29.95
CA GLN A 159 -13.07 4.27 31.07
C GLN A 159 -12.85 5.80 31.11
N PHE A 160 -12.10 6.34 30.16
CA PHE A 160 -11.92 7.79 30.03
C PHE A 160 -13.21 8.45 29.54
N SER A 161 -13.43 9.70 29.89
CA SER A 161 -14.63 10.47 29.49
C SER A 161 -14.44 11.17 28.13
N ASP A 162 -13.21 11.59 27.82
CA ASP A 162 -12.89 12.28 26.56
C ASP A 162 -12.56 11.28 25.45
N VAL A 163 -13.08 11.51 24.25
CA VAL A 163 -12.88 10.60 23.11
C VAL A 163 -11.42 10.44 22.71
N LEU A 164 -10.64 11.53 22.79
CA LEU A 164 -9.21 11.49 22.46
C LEU A 164 -8.43 10.65 23.47
N ASP A 165 -8.75 10.78 24.77
CA ASP A 165 -8.14 9.96 25.81
C ASP A 165 -8.51 8.49 25.67
N ARG A 166 -9.77 8.17 25.26
CA ARG A 166 -10.21 6.80 24.92
C ARG A 166 -9.44 6.24 23.72
N MET A 167 -9.20 7.06 22.69
CA MET A 167 -8.39 6.65 21.53
C MET A 167 -6.94 6.38 21.94
N ILE A 168 -6.34 7.23 22.78
CA ILE A 168 -4.99 7.03 23.29
C ILE A 168 -4.89 5.74 24.12
N ASP A 169 -5.86 5.50 25.01
CA ASP A 169 -5.94 4.28 25.82
C ASP A 169 -6.05 3.02 24.94
N ALA A 170 -6.93 3.05 23.94
CA ALA A 170 -7.09 1.98 22.97
C ALA A 170 -5.79 1.69 22.22
N LEU A 171 -5.12 2.73 21.70
CA LEU A 171 -3.90 2.59 20.91
C LEU A 171 -2.69 2.15 21.72
N ASN A 172 -2.65 2.40 23.04
CA ASN A 172 -1.65 1.84 23.93
C ASN A 172 -1.73 0.30 24.07
N GLN A 173 -2.87 -0.30 23.73
CA GLN A 173 -3.06 -1.77 23.71
C GLN A 173 -2.69 -2.38 22.35
N ILE A 174 -2.57 -1.57 21.29
CA ILE A 174 -2.34 -2.01 19.92
C ILE A 174 -0.86 -2.18 19.64
N GLN A 175 -0.51 -3.28 19.00
CA GLN A 175 0.79 -3.51 18.36
C GLN A 175 0.56 -3.59 16.85
N GLY A 176 1.36 -2.88 16.07
CA GLY A 176 1.22 -2.87 14.62
C GLY A 176 1.64 -1.55 13.99
N ALA A 177 1.50 -1.48 12.69
CA ALA A 177 1.68 -0.27 11.92
C ALA A 177 0.31 0.31 11.55
N TYR A 178 0.11 1.61 11.77
CA TYR A 178 -1.15 2.25 11.44
C TYR A 178 -1.00 3.74 11.11
N SER A 179 -1.74 4.17 10.11
CA SER A 179 -2.15 5.56 9.90
C SER A 179 -3.66 5.60 9.91
N LEU A 180 -4.23 6.34 10.84
CA LEU A 180 -5.67 6.43 11.07
C LEU A 180 -6.16 7.82 10.69
N VAL A 181 -7.32 7.87 10.03
CA VAL A 181 -8.12 9.08 9.90
C VAL A 181 -9.47 8.80 10.51
N ALA A 182 -9.82 9.56 11.54
CA ALA A 182 -11.07 9.43 12.26
C ALA A 182 -11.85 10.75 12.29
N MET A 183 -13.16 10.65 12.41
CA MET A 183 -14.07 11.80 12.48
C MET A 183 -15.05 11.60 13.61
N THR A 184 -15.18 12.61 14.46
CA THR A 184 -16.27 12.79 15.41
C THR A 184 -17.20 13.90 14.93
N GLU A 185 -18.20 14.24 15.71
CA GLU A 185 -19.10 15.38 15.42
C GLU A 185 -18.33 16.72 15.36
N ASP A 186 -17.27 16.87 16.17
CA ASP A 186 -16.56 18.14 16.34
C ASP A 186 -15.17 18.20 15.71
N ALA A 187 -14.59 17.05 15.30
CA ALA A 187 -13.18 16.99 14.92
C ALA A 187 -12.90 15.96 13.83
N LEU A 188 -11.89 16.30 13.01
CA LEU A 188 -11.14 15.36 12.18
C LEU A 188 -9.82 15.04 12.91
N ILE A 189 -9.49 13.77 13.05
CA ILE A 189 -8.36 13.29 13.84
C ILE A 189 -7.46 12.43 12.95
N GLY A 190 -6.19 12.79 12.83
CA GLY A 190 -5.17 11.98 12.19
C GLY A 190 -4.21 11.41 13.22
N LEU A 191 -3.92 10.12 13.13
CA LEU A 191 -2.97 9.46 14.03
C LEU A 191 -1.98 8.64 13.21
N ARG A 192 -0.73 8.66 13.64
CA ARG A 192 0.33 7.86 13.05
C ARG A 192 1.01 7.01 14.13
N ASP A 193 1.30 5.75 13.84
CA ASP A 193 1.93 4.84 14.82
C ASP A 193 3.28 5.38 15.35
N PRO A 194 3.74 4.94 16.54
CA PRO A 194 4.95 5.48 17.18
C PRO A 194 6.24 5.28 16.38
N LEU A 195 6.27 4.35 15.40
CA LEU A 195 7.40 4.14 14.51
C LEU A 195 7.24 4.92 13.18
N GLY A 196 6.01 5.36 12.86
CA GLY A 196 5.68 6.04 11.61
C GLY A 196 5.88 5.15 10.39
N VAL A 197 5.45 3.89 10.49
CA VAL A 197 5.66 2.91 9.39
C VAL A 197 4.89 3.30 8.15
N ARG A 198 3.62 3.76 8.30
CA ARG A 198 2.77 4.19 7.18
C ARG A 198 2.78 5.71 7.04
N PRO A 199 2.63 6.23 5.80
CA PRO A 199 2.57 7.66 5.57
C PRO A 199 1.24 8.27 6.02
N LEU A 200 1.30 9.52 6.48
CA LEU A 200 0.14 10.39 6.72
C LEU A 200 0.61 11.84 6.61
N VAL A 201 -0.09 12.64 5.83
CA VAL A 201 0.24 14.04 5.59
C VAL A 201 -0.91 14.97 5.97
N LEU A 202 -0.55 16.18 6.38
CA LEU A 202 -1.44 17.29 6.63
C LEU A 202 -1.37 18.27 5.47
N GLY A 203 -2.52 18.62 4.90
CA GLY A 203 -2.67 19.62 3.85
C GLY A 203 -3.77 20.63 4.17
N ARG A 204 -3.91 21.61 3.30
CA ARG A 204 -4.93 22.65 3.41
C ARG A 204 -5.43 23.09 2.03
N ILE A 205 -6.74 23.29 1.92
CA ILE A 205 -7.37 23.95 0.79
C ILE A 205 -8.26 25.08 1.31
N ASP A 206 -8.04 26.30 0.86
CA ASP A 206 -8.70 27.51 1.40
C ASP A 206 -8.58 27.58 2.93
N ARG A 207 -9.71 27.40 3.64
CA ARG A 207 -9.77 27.36 5.11
C ARG A 207 -9.91 25.96 5.67
N ALA A 208 -10.10 24.95 4.81
CA ALA A 208 -10.27 23.57 5.20
C ALA A 208 -8.94 22.86 5.36
N ASN A 209 -8.87 21.95 6.33
CA ASN A 209 -7.70 21.13 6.56
C ASN A 209 -7.95 19.69 6.09
N ILE A 210 -6.88 19.06 5.64
CA ILE A 210 -6.90 17.74 5.01
C ILE A 210 -5.89 16.83 5.70
N LEU A 211 -6.28 15.59 5.93
CA LEU A 211 -5.40 14.50 6.33
C LEU A 211 -5.49 13.39 5.29
N CYS A 212 -4.37 12.95 4.72
CA CYS A 212 -4.38 11.89 3.73
C CYS A 212 -3.07 11.09 3.70
N SER A 213 -3.10 9.95 3.03
CA SER A 213 -1.94 9.06 2.95
C SER A 213 -0.77 9.64 2.19
N GLU A 214 -1.01 10.34 1.06
CA GLU A 214 0.06 10.85 0.18
C GLU A 214 -0.25 12.25 -0.37
N THR A 215 0.81 12.98 -0.73
CA THR A 215 0.69 14.34 -1.29
C THR A 215 0.04 14.38 -2.67
N CYS A 216 0.14 13.32 -3.48
CA CYS A 216 -0.56 13.27 -4.77
C CYS A 216 -2.09 13.44 -4.64
N ALA A 217 -2.66 13.09 -3.48
CA ALA A 217 -4.07 13.33 -3.20
C ALA A 217 -4.38 14.80 -2.89
N LEU A 218 -3.41 15.56 -2.39
CA LEU A 218 -3.51 17.00 -2.23
C LEU A 218 -3.43 17.69 -3.59
N ASP A 219 -2.49 17.27 -4.44
CA ASP A 219 -2.25 17.87 -5.75
C ASP A 219 -3.49 17.79 -6.65
N ILE A 220 -4.19 16.66 -6.67
CA ILE A 220 -5.38 16.47 -7.53
C ILE A 220 -6.54 17.43 -7.18
N ILE A 221 -6.64 17.83 -5.91
CA ILE A 221 -7.68 18.76 -5.44
C ILE A 221 -7.19 20.19 -5.33
N GLY A 222 -5.92 20.46 -5.69
CA GLY A 222 -5.31 21.78 -5.59
C GLY A 222 -5.05 22.26 -4.16
N ALA A 223 -4.84 21.33 -3.23
CA ALA A 223 -4.53 21.62 -1.83
C ALA A 223 -3.03 21.82 -1.61
N GLU A 224 -2.69 22.68 -0.66
CA GLU A 224 -1.33 22.92 -0.21
C GLU A 224 -0.87 21.82 0.76
N TYR A 225 0.32 21.23 0.51
CA TYR A 225 0.99 20.38 1.48
C TYR A 225 1.57 21.22 2.61
N ILE A 226 1.25 20.91 3.86
CA ILE A 226 1.78 21.58 5.03
C ILE A 226 2.99 20.83 5.59
N ARG A 227 2.81 19.55 5.93
CA ARG A 227 3.85 18.68 6.49
C ARG A 227 3.39 17.22 6.61
N ASP A 228 4.34 16.34 6.82
CA ASP A 228 4.06 14.99 7.32
C ASP A 228 3.51 15.04 8.76
N VAL A 229 2.64 14.09 9.10
CA VAL A 229 2.30 13.78 10.50
C VAL A 229 3.46 12.95 11.07
N GLU A 230 4.01 13.39 12.19
CA GLU A 230 5.19 12.75 12.77
C GLU A 230 4.88 11.38 13.41
N PRO A 231 5.88 10.49 13.56
CA PRO A 231 5.70 9.24 14.29
C PRO A 231 5.16 9.47 15.71
N GLY A 232 4.10 8.74 16.07
CA GLY A 232 3.42 8.84 17.36
C GLY A 232 2.63 10.12 17.58
N GLU A 233 2.43 10.91 16.51
CA GLU A 233 1.65 12.16 16.58
C GLU A 233 0.16 11.89 16.36
N ILE A 234 -0.65 12.63 17.11
CA ILE A 234 -2.08 12.80 16.90
C ILE A 234 -2.33 14.26 16.53
N VAL A 235 -2.91 14.47 15.35
CA VAL A 235 -3.35 15.79 14.85
C VAL A 235 -4.86 15.85 14.98
N VAL A 236 -5.36 16.83 15.72
CA VAL A 236 -6.79 17.11 15.90
C VAL A 236 -7.12 18.41 15.20
N VAL A 237 -7.99 18.36 14.22
CA VAL A 237 -8.52 19.50 13.47
C VAL A 237 -9.96 19.74 13.90
N SER A 238 -10.28 20.93 14.35
CA SER A 238 -11.62 21.31 14.79
C SER A 238 -11.89 22.79 14.46
N ALA A 239 -13.09 23.28 14.79
CA ALA A 239 -13.42 24.70 14.67
C ALA A 239 -12.48 25.62 15.46
N LYS A 240 -11.78 25.09 16.48
CA LYS A 240 -10.78 25.81 17.28
C LYS A 240 -9.38 25.86 16.63
N GLY A 241 -9.23 25.24 15.46
CA GLY A 241 -7.96 25.12 14.72
C GLY A 241 -7.30 23.74 14.88
N ILE A 242 -6.00 23.70 14.57
CA ILE A 242 -5.21 22.47 14.59
C ILE A 242 -4.49 22.36 15.95
N ARG A 243 -4.61 21.19 16.59
CA ARG A 243 -3.86 20.80 17.79
C ARG A 243 -3.07 19.53 17.50
N SER A 244 -1.81 19.51 17.92
CA SER A 244 -0.93 18.32 17.81
C SER A 244 -0.51 17.86 19.20
N ILE A 245 -0.53 16.55 19.44
CA ILE A 245 -0.04 15.93 20.67
C ILE A 245 0.76 14.66 20.34
N LYS A 246 1.68 14.29 21.21
CA LYS A 246 2.48 13.05 21.12
C LYS A 246 2.38 12.28 22.43
N PRO A 247 1.29 11.52 22.63
CA PRO A 247 1.01 10.86 23.90
C PRO A 247 1.81 9.57 24.10
N PHE A 248 2.38 9.00 23.04
CA PHE A 248 3.08 7.72 23.09
C PHE A 248 4.56 7.88 23.45
N ASN A 249 5.14 6.83 24.01
CA ASN A 249 6.58 6.78 24.25
C ASN A 249 7.34 6.95 22.94
N LYS A 250 8.34 7.84 22.94
CA LYS A 250 9.18 8.09 21.77
C LYS A 250 9.90 6.81 21.35
N LYS A 251 9.71 6.42 20.09
CA LYS A 251 10.44 5.33 19.42
C LYS A 251 11.30 5.90 18.29
N ASN A 252 12.30 5.15 17.87
CA ASN A 252 13.05 5.49 16.66
C ASN A 252 12.17 5.23 15.44
N LYS A 253 12.13 6.19 14.54
CA LYS A 253 11.38 6.11 13.29
C LYS A 253 11.77 4.86 12.48
N ARG A 254 10.78 4.20 11.88
CA ARG A 254 10.90 3.00 11.04
C ARG A 254 9.94 3.09 9.86
N PHE A 255 10.09 4.14 9.05
CA PHE A 255 9.25 4.30 7.87
C PHE A 255 9.47 3.12 6.90
N CYS A 256 8.40 2.65 6.27
CA CYS A 256 8.47 1.54 5.31
C CYS A 256 9.31 1.91 4.09
N ILE A 257 10.45 1.23 3.90
CA ILE A 257 11.35 1.51 2.78
C ILE A 257 10.72 1.16 1.42
N PHE A 258 9.75 0.23 1.42
CA PHE A 258 9.07 -0.22 0.21
C PHE A 258 8.12 0.83 -0.39
N GLU A 259 7.71 1.82 0.39
CA GLU A 259 6.99 2.99 -0.11
C GLU A 259 7.79 3.71 -1.20
N TYR A 260 9.11 3.86 -1.02
CA TYR A 260 9.99 4.44 -2.04
C TYR A 260 10.19 3.53 -3.26
N ILE A 261 10.19 2.21 -3.06
CA ILE A 261 10.45 1.25 -4.15
C ILE A 261 9.22 1.14 -5.06
N TYR A 262 8.02 0.96 -4.47
CA TYR A 262 6.83 0.59 -5.23
C TYR A 262 5.56 1.36 -4.83
N PHE A 263 5.17 1.40 -3.53
CA PHE A 263 3.80 1.76 -3.16
C PHE A 263 3.44 3.23 -3.38
N ALA A 264 4.25 4.16 -2.88
CA ALA A 264 3.94 5.58 -3.05
C ALA A 264 4.00 5.96 -4.53
N ARG A 265 3.11 6.82 -4.96
CA ARG A 265 3.13 7.32 -6.35
C ARG A 265 4.42 8.09 -6.62
N PRO A 266 4.98 7.99 -7.84
CA PRO A 266 6.22 8.70 -8.17
C PRO A 266 6.15 10.22 -7.99
N ASP A 267 4.97 10.82 -8.19
CA ASP A 267 4.71 12.25 -8.02
C ASP A 267 4.48 12.68 -6.56
N SER A 268 4.42 11.72 -5.62
CA SER A 268 4.29 12.02 -4.19
C SER A 268 5.61 12.47 -3.55
N GLN A 269 5.49 13.34 -2.53
CA GLN A 269 6.51 13.56 -1.52
C GLN A 269 6.19 12.74 -0.28
N VAL A 270 7.17 11.99 0.20
CA VAL A 270 7.04 11.16 1.40
C VAL A 270 8.27 11.37 2.27
N GLU A 271 8.06 11.69 3.54
CA GLU A 271 9.15 11.96 4.48
C GLU A 271 10.14 13.03 3.97
N GLY A 272 9.59 14.04 3.30
CA GLY A 272 10.36 15.16 2.75
C GLY A 272 11.16 14.84 1.47
N ARG A 273 10.93 13.67 0.84
CA ARG A 273 11.62 13.24 -0.38
C ARG A 273 10.65 13.00 -1.52
N ASN A 274 10.99 13.42 -2.73
CA ASN A 274 10.23 13.06 -3.93
C ASN A 274 10.49 11.59 -4.28
N VAL A 275 9.43 10.82 -4.45
CA VAL A 275 9.50 9.36 -4.70
C VAL A 275 10.16 9.06 -6.05
N TYR A 276 9.87 9.86 -7.08
CA TYR A 276 10.48 9.72 -8.40
C TYR A 276 12.00 9.85 -8.35
N ASP A 277 12.49 10.88 -7.65
CA ASP A 277 13.93 11.12 -7.50
C ASP A 277 14.62 9.98 -6.75
N VAL A 278 13.98 9.48 -5.68
CA VAL A 278 14.51 8.32 -4.93
C VAL A 278 14.61 7.10 -5.83
N ARG A 279 13.57 6.79 -6.64
CA ARG A 279 13.60 5.67 -7.58
C ARG A 279 14.69 5.82 -8.65
N LYS A 280 14.93 7.03 -9.15
CA LYS A 280 16.05 7.30 -10.05
C LYS A 280 17.39 7.03 -9.37
N CYS A 281 17.57 7.49 -8.13
CA CYS A 281 18.78 7.21 -7.35
C CYS A 281 18.97 5.70 -7.12
N ILE A 282 17.89 4.96 -6.85
CA ILE A 282 17.94 3.49 -6.74
C ILE A 282 18.46 2.86 -8.04
N GLY A 283 17.95 3.30 -9.20
CA GLY A 283 18.42 2.84 -10.50
C GLY A 283 19.89 3.16 -10.76
N ALA A 284 20.35 4.34 -10.38
CA ALA A 284 21.76 4.74 -10.51
C ALA A 284 22.67 3.90 -9.61
N GLU A 285 22.28 3.61 -8.36
CA GLU A 285 23.06 2.72 -7.49
C GLU A 285 23.06 1.27 -8.01
N LEU A 286 21.93 0.79 -8.52
CA LEU A 286 21.82 -0.53 -9.15
C LEU A 286 22.78 -0.65 -10.34
N ALA A 287 22.92 0.40 -11.18
CA ALA A 287 23.88 0.42 -12.28
C ALA A 287 25.34 0.38 -11.81
N LYS A 288 25.68 1.04 -10.70
CA LYS A 288 27.03 0.97 -10.12
C LYS A 288 27.38 -0.42 -9.60
N GLU A 289 26.39 -1.11 -8.99
CA GLU A 289 26.58 -2.43 -8.37
C GLU A 289 26.56 -3.58 -9.39
N SER A 290 25.77 -3.45 -10.47
CA SER A 290 25.47 -4.56 -11.39
C SER A 290 25.49 -4.13 -12.87
N HIS A 291 26.50 -3.36 -13.27
CA HIS A 291 26.70 -3.00 -14.67
C HIS A 291 26.85 -4.24 -15.56
N VAL A 292 26.28 -4.20 -16.76
CA VAL A 292 26.45 -5.20 -17.81
C VAL A 292 26.42 -4.52 -19.18
N ASP A 293 27.24 -4.99 -20.13
CA ASP A 293 27.19 -4.50 -21.47
C ASP A 293 25.91 -4.89 -22.19
N ALA A 294 25.18 -3.89 -22.65
CA ALA A 294 23.94 -4.06 -23.39
C ALA A 294 23.71 -2.93 -24.39
N ASP A 295 22.76 -3.12 -25.29
CA ASP A 295 22.46 -2.15 -26.33
C ASP A 295 21.37 -1.15 -25.91
N ILE A 296 20.43 -1.60 -25.06
CA ILE A 296 19.30 -0.79 -24.56
C ILE A 296 18.88 -1.19 -23.15
N ILE A 297 18.30 -0.22 -22.44
CA ILE A 297 17.62 -0.41 -21.16
C ILE A 297 16.12 -0.23 -21.37
N VAL A 298 15.35 -1.20 -20.92
CA VAL A 298 13.91 -1.25 -21.07
C VAL A 298 13.26 -1.38 -19.69
N PRO A 299 12.37 -0.47 -19.27
CA PRO A 299 11.63 -0.62 -18.03
C PRO A 299 10.54 -1.68 -18.17
N VAL A 300 10.23 -2.35 -17.08
CA VAL A 300 8.95 -3.03 -16.91
C VAL A 300 7.93 -1.96 -16.47
N PRO A 301 6.95 -1.61 -17.32
CA PRO A 301 6.05 -0.51 -17.01
C PRO A 301 4.99 -0.90 -15.96
N ASP A 302 4.50 0.07 -15.11
CA ASP A 302 4.97 1.47 -15.07
C ASP A 302 6.02 1.68 -13.95
N SER A 303 6.11 0.76 -13.00
CA SER A 303 6.91 0.87 -11.75
C SER A 303 8.42 0.95 -11.98
N GLY A 304 8.92 0.20 -12.97
CA GLY A 304 10.35 0.18 -13.31
C GLY A 304 10.86 1.42 -14.03
N VAL A 305 9.99 2.32 -14.51
CA VAL A 305 10.39 3.46 -15.37
C VAL A 305 11.39 4.40 -14.70
N PRO A 306 11.17 4.93 -13.48
CA PRO A 306 12.13 5.86 -12.88
C PRO A 306 13.49 5.22 -12.59
N ALA A 307 13.50 3.96 -12.13
CA ALA A 307 14.72 3.22 -11.87
C ALA A 307 15.50 2.93 -13.17
N ALA A 308 14.80 2.58 -14.27
CA ALA A 308 15.42 2.38 -15.57
C ALA A 308 16.07 3.68 -16.11
N ILE A 309 15.44 4.84 -15.90
CA ILE A 309 16.02 6.13 -16.26
C ILE A 309 17.29 6.38 -15.46
N GLY A 310 17.27 6.18 -14.13
CA GLY A 310 18.45 6.34 -13.29
C GLY A 310 19.57 5.37 -13.65
N TYR A 311 19.24 4.12 -13.98
CA TYR A 311 20.19 3.13 -14.46
C TYR A 311 20.83 3.58 -15.80
N ALA A 312 20.02 4.09 -16.74
CA ALA A 312 20.47 4.56 -18.04
C ALA A 312 21.43 5.76 -17.93
N GLU A 313 21.06 6.75 -17.15
CA GLU A 313 21.91 7.93 -16.89
C GLU A 313 23.25 7.54 -16.27
N GLN A 314 23.28 6.58 -15.35
CA GLN A 314 24.50 6.15 -14.67
C GLN A 314 25.39 5.24 -15.54
N SER A 315 24.78 4.35 -16.34
CA SER A 315 25.51 3.38 -17.18
C SER A 315 25.89 3.92 -18.56
N ASN A 316 25.31 5.06 -18.97
CA ASN A 316 25.43 5.63 -20.31
C ASN A 316 24.94 4.67 -21.43
N ILE A 317 23.96 3.82 -21.14
CA ILE A 317 23.27 2.96 -22.10
C ILE A 317 21.91 3.59 -22.41
N ASN A 318 21.48 3.54 -23.68
CA ASN A 318 20.22 4.16 -24.12
C ASN A 318 19.00 3.57 -23.41
N PHE A 319 18.15 4.46 -22.89
CA PHE A 319 16.81 4.11 -22.41
C PHE A 319 15.83 4.04 -23.56
N GLU A 320 15.02 2.97 -23.61
CA GLU A 320 13.99 2.77 -24.65
C GLU A 320 12.71 2.19 -24.05
N LEU A 321 11.55 2.66 -24.52
CA LEU A 321 10.25 2.07 -24.18
C LEU A 321 10.01 0.79 -25.01
N GLY A 322 10.81 -0.23 -24.73
CA GLY A 322 10.72 -1.53 -25.40
C GLY A 322 9.51 -2.36 -25.01
N ILE A 323 8.82 -2.01 -23.93
CA ILE A 323 7.56 -2.62 -23.48
C ILE A 323 6.53 -1.51 -23.33
N THR A 324 5.33 -1.73 -23.89
CA THR A 324 4.21 -0.80 -23.78
C THR A 324 3.08 -1.46 -22.99
N ARG A 325 2.54 -0.75 -21.99
CA ARG A 325 1.34 -1.17 -21.26
C ARG A 325 0.09 -0.74 -22.01
N ASN A 326 -0.88 -1.63 -22.10
CA ASN A 326 -2.21 -1.32 -22.63
C ASN A 326 -3.11 -0.81 -21.49
N HIS A 327 -3.38 0.49 -21.47
CA HIS A 327 -4.21 1.14 -20.43
C HIS A 327 -5.70 0.84 -20.55
N TYR A 328 -6.17 0.27 -21.68
CA TYR A 328 -7.59 -0.03 -21.93
C TYR A 328 -8.00 -1.43 -21.47
N VAL A 329 -7.07 -2.27 -21.03
CA VAL A 329 -7.38 -3.59 -20.48
C VAL A 329 -7.70 -3.42 -18.99
N GLY A 330 -9.00 -3.31 -18.71
CA GLY A 330 -9.53 -3.32 -17.34
C GLY A 330 -9.60 -4.74 -16.76
N ARG A 331 -9.87 -4.87 -15.44
CA ARG A 331 -10.06 -6.15 -14.72
C ARG A 331 -11.29 -6.95 -15.17
N THR A 332 -12.14 -6.40 -16.04
CA THR A 332 -13.44 -6.95 -16.46
C THR A 332 -13.41 -7.88 -17.65
N PHE A 333 -12.24 -8.24 -18.17
CA PHE A 333 -12.19 -9.24 -19.24
C PHE A 333 -12.32 -10.64 -18.62
N ILE A 334 -13.56 -11.16 -18.57
CA ILE A 334 -13.83 -12.55 -18.19
C ILE A 334 -13.27 -13.45 -19.28
N GLU A 335 -12.19 -14.14 -19.00
CA GLU A 335 -11.49 -15.02 -19.92
C GLU A 335 -12.21 -16.39 -19.96
N PRO A 336 -12.85 -16.76 -21.07
CA PRO A 336 -13.71 -17.95 -21.12
C PRO A 336 -12.95 -19.28 -21.21
N THR A 337 -11.63 -19.29 -21.43
CA THR A 337 -10.83 -20.52 -21.53
C THR A 337 -9.41 -20.38 -20.98
N ASP A 338 -8.80 -21.51 -20.54
CA ASP A 338 -7.41 -21.56 -20.04
C ASP A 338 -6.37 -21.08 -21.06
N GLN A 339 -6.62 -21.28 -22.35
CA GLN A 339 -5.74 -20.79 -23.42
C GLN A 339 -5.72 -19.26 -23.51
N ILE A 340 -6.82 -18.60 -23.20
CA ILE A 340 -6.93 -17.12 -23.21
C ILE A 340 -6.27 -16.54 -21.95
N ARG A 341 -6.31 -17.26 -20.82
CA ARG A 341 -5.63 -16.83 -19.57
C ARG A 341 -4.12 -16.68 -19.74
N HIS A 342 -3.47 -17.53 -20.56
CA HIS A 342 -2.06 -17.36 -20.90
C HIS A 342 -1.78 -16.10 -21.77
N LEU A 343 -2.81 -15.54 -22.39
CA LEU A 343 -2.73 -14.27 -23.13
C LEU A 343 -2.88 -13.03 -22.22
N GLY A 344 -3.31 -13.18 -20.96
CA GLY A 344 -3.61 -12.06 -20.06
C GLY A 344 -2.46 -11.07 -19.89
N VAL A 345 -1.19 -11.56 -19.75
CA VAL A 345 -0.02 -10.65 -19.71
C VAL A 345 0.20 -9.98 -21.07
N ARG A 346 -0.02 -10.68 -22.19
CA ARG A 346 0.06 -10.09 -23.54
C ARG A 346 -1.03 -9.06 -23.81
N LEU A 347 -2.18 -9.16 -23.14
CA LEU A 347 -3.20 -8.13 -23.24
C LEU A 347 -2.78 -6.86 -22.50
N LYS A 348 -2.10 -6.99 -21.34
CA LYS A 348 -1.64 -5.87 -20.53
C LYS A 348 -0.33 -5.25 -21.04
N HIS A 349 0.59 -6.07 -21.56
CA HIS A 349 1.93 -5.63 -21.99
C HIS A 349 2.25 -6.15 -23.39
N ASN A 350 2.88 -5.33 -24.20
CA ASN A 350 3.38 -5.72 -25.52
C ASN A 350 4.82 -5.27 -25.73
N ALA A 351 5.66 -6.20 -26.19
CA ALA A 351 7.05 -5.91 -26.52
C ALA A 351 7.15 -5.24 -27.89
N ASN A 352 7.86 -4.12 -27.96
CA ASN A 352 8.13 -3.39 -29.22
C ASN A 352 9.25 -4.07 -29.99
N ARG A 353 8.86 -5.00 -30.89
CA ARG A 353 9.81 -5.80 -31.69
C ARG A 353 10.83 -4.94 -32.42
N GLY A 354 10.42 -3.81 -33.00
CA GLY A 354 11.32 -2.93 -33.78
C GLY A 354 12.49 -2.37 -32.98
N TYR A 355 12.37 -2.31 -31.67
CA TYR A 355 13.45 -1.84 -30.76
C TYR A 355 14.19 -2.97 -30.05
N ILE A 356 13.58 -4.16 -29.93
CA ILE A 356 14.12 -5.30 -29.17
C ILE A 356 14.88 -6.29 -30.05
N GLU A 357 14.45 -6.50 -31.29
CA GLU A 357 14.99 -7.55 -32.16
C GLU A 357 16.52 -7.40 -32.37
N GLY A 358 17.24 -8.49 -32.10
CA GLY A 358 18.70 -8.56 -32.20
C GLY A 358 19.49 -7.81 -31.13
N LYS A 359 18.84 -7.19 -30.14
CA LYS A 359 19.47 -6.39 -29.09
C LYS A 359 19.79 -7.20 -27.82
N ARG A 360 20.83 -6.80 -27.12
CA ARG A 360 21.10 -7.15 -25.73
C ARG A 360 20.31 -6.16 -24.87
N VAL A 361 19.38 -6.66 -24.07
CA VAL A 361 18.40 -5.84 -23.36
C VAL A 361 18.62 -5.94 -21.86
N ILE A 362 18.72 -4.80 -21.18
CA ILE A 362 18.57 -4.74 -19.72
C ILE A 362 17.11 -4.45 -19.40
N LEU A 363 16.42 -5.38 -18.74
CA LEU A 363 15.09 -5.16 -18.16
C LEU A 363 15.24 -4.66 -16.74
N VAL A 364 14.64 -3.52 -16.43
CA VAL A 364 14.63 -2.96 -15.06
C VAL A 364 13.21 -3.04 -14.50
N ASP A 365 13.07 -3.73 -13.34
CA ASP A 365 11.81 -3.84 -12.61
C ASP A 365 12.01 -3.44 -11.14
N ASP A 366 10.90 -3.23 -10.42
CA ASP A 366 10.91 -2.85 -9.01
C ASP A 366 11.24 -4.01 -8.07
N SER A 367 10.62 -5.18 -8.26
CA SER A 367 10.72 -6.33 -7.36
C SER A 367 10.36 -7.64 -8.04
N ILE A 368 10.79 -8.75 -7.45
CA ILE A 368 10.35 -10.12 -7.79
C ILE A 368 9.76 -10.74 -6.54
N VAL A 369 8.51 -11.22 -6.64
CA VAL A 369 7.78 -11.87 -5.54
C VAL A 369 7.76 -13.38 -5.76
N ARG A 370 6.86 -13.88 -6.64
CA ARG A 370 6.77 -15.31 -7.00
C ARG A 370 7.57 -15.67 -8.27
N GLY A 371 7.90 -14.68 -9.11
CA GLY A 371 8.64 -14.83 -10.37
C GLY A 371 7.77 -15.07 -11.61
N THR A 372 6.49 -15.35 -11.45
CA THR A 372 5.59 -15.71 -12.58
C THR A 372 5.37 -14.56 -13.57
N THR A 373 5.28 -13.31 -13.11
CA THR A 373 5.20 -12.13 -13.98
C THR A 373 6.49 -11.91 -14.73
N SER A 374 7.63 -12.03 -14.03
CA SER A 374 8.96 -11.88 -14.62
C SER A 374 9.22 -12.92 -15.72
N GLU A 375 8.86 -14.20 -15.50
CA GLU A 375 8.93 -15.24 -16.53
C GLU A 375 8.15 -14.88 -17.81
N LYS A 376 6.90 -14.41 -17.65
CA LYS A 376 6.05 -14.04 -18.78
C LYS A 376 6.57 -12.83 -19.55
N ILE A 377 7.10 -11.83 -18.84
CA ILE A 377 7.72 -10.64 -19.46
C ILE A 377 8.98 -11.04 -20.23
N VAL A 378 9.85 -11.85 -19.62
CA VAL A 378 11.08 -12.34 -20.24
C VAL A 378 10.76 -13.18 -21.50
N ALA A 379 9.79 -14.09 -21.40
CA ALA A 379 9.34 -14.88 -22.53
C ALA A 379 8.79 -14.00 -23.68
N MET A 380 8.06 -12.94 -23.35
CA MET A 380 7.54 -11.97 -24.33
C MET A 380 8.67 -11.20 -25.03
N VAL A 381 9.68 -10.73 -24.28
CA VAL A 381 10.83 -10.00 -24.80
C VAL A 381 11.72 -10.93 -25.62
N ARG A 382 11.91 -12.19 -25.20
CA ARG A 382 12.62 -13.22 -25.97
C ARG A 382 11.91 -13.51 -27.29
N ALA A 383 10.60 -13.65 -27.27
CA ALA A 383 9.77 -13.85 -28.49
C ALA A 383 9.77 -12.63 -29.43
N ALA A 384 10.05 -11.43 -28.91
CA ALA A 384 10.28 -10.23 -29.73
C ALA A 384 11.66 -10.20 -30.39
N GLY A 385 12.54 -11.18 -30.14
CA GLY A 385 13.84 -11.35 -30.79
C GLY A 385 15.02 -10.78 -30.03
N ALA A 386 14.93 -10.55 -28.72
CA ALA A 386 16.08 -10.16 -27.92
C ALA A 386 17.20 -11.19 -27.99
N LYS A 387 18.44 -10.73 -28.20
CA LYS A 387 19.65 -11.58 -28.27
C LYS A 387 20.04 -12.04 -26.89
N GLU A 388 20.09 -11.12 -25.94
CA GLU A 388 20.37 -11.34 -24.53
C GLU A 388 19.38 -10.54 -23.68
N ILE A 389 19.04 -11.05 -22.49
CA ILE A 389 18.16 -10.39 -21.53
C ILE A 389 18.81 -10.41 -20.15
N HIS A 390 19.13 -9.24 -19.64
CA HIS A 390 19.70 -9.04 -18.32
C HIS A 390 18.69 -8.36 -17.43
N MET A 391 18.25 -8.99 -16.35
CA MET A 391 17.25 -8.41 -15.45
C MET A 391 17.92 -7.73 -14.26
N ARG A 392 17.45 -6.52 -13.94
CA ARG A 392 17.98 -5.68 -12.87
C ARG A 392 16.81 -5.21 -12.00
N ILE A 393 16.87 -5.58 -10.73
CA ILE A 393 15.77 -5.36 -9.78
C ILE A 393 16.15 -4.25 -8.81
N SER A 394 15.29 -3.23 -8.72
CA SER A 394 15.51 -2.03 -7.90
C SER A 394 15.12 -2.20 -6.43
N SER A 395 14.82 -3.42 -5.98
CA SER A 395 14.77 -3.82 -4.57
C SER A 395 15.81 -4.88 -4.25
N PRO A 396 16.18 -5.09 -2.97
CA PRO A 396 16.83 -6.32 -2.54
C PRO A 396 15.91 -7.53 -2.73
N PRO A 397 16.43 -8.77 -2.70
CA PRO A 397 15.59 -9.97 -2.74
C PRO A 397 14.56 -9.99 -1.60
N THR A 398 13.28 -10.17 -1.95
CA THR A 398 12.19 -10.28 -0.97
C THR A 398 12.13 -11.69 -0.41
N THR A 399 12.58 -11.86 0.83
CA THR A 399 12.73 -13.17 1.49
C THR A 399 11.72 -13.40 2.61
N HIS A 400 11.02 -12.36 3.06
CA HIS A 400 10.11 -12.41 4.20
C HIS A 400 8.79 -11.69 3.88
N SER A 401 7.70 -12.21 4.44
CA SER A 401 6.37 -11.60 4.32
C SER A 401 6.27 -10.30 5.13
N CYS A 402 5.45 -9.36 4.68
CA CYS A 402 5.12 -8.16 5.44
C CYS A 402 3.96 -8.45 6.40
N TYR A 403 4.03 -7.87 7.62
CA TYR A 403 2.96 -7.95 8.61
C TYR A 403 2.47 -6.56 9.04
N TYR A 404 2.77 -5.53 8.26
CA TYR A 404 2.48 -4.14 8.59
C TYR A 404 1.58 -3.44 7.55
N GLY A 405 0.78 -4.23 6.82
CA GLY A 405 -0.27 -3.72 5.94
C GLY A 405 -0.03 -3.91 4.45
N ILE A 406 1.09 -4.56 4.04
CA ILE A 406 1.29 -5.00 2.66
C ILE A 406 0.84 -6.46 2.55
N ASP A 407 -0.01 -6.75 1.59
CA ASP A 407 -0.34 -8.15 1.26
C ASP A 407 0.85 -8.79 0.55
N THR A 408 1.46 -9.74 1.24
CA THR A 408 2.58 -10.52 0.71
C THR A 408 2.26 -12.00 0.85
N PRO A 409 2.67 -12.81 -0.13
CA PRO A 409 2.53 -14.26 -0.01
C PRO A 409 3.23 -14.80 1.23
N GLU A 410 2.82 -16.01 1.67
CA GLU A 410 3.55 -16.72 2.71
C GLU A 410 5.01 -16.98 2.26
N PRO A 411 5.99 -17.05 3.19
CA PRO A 411 7.41 -17.14 2.86
C PRO A 411 7.75 -18.26 1.87
N GLU A 412 7.02 -19.40 1.93
CA GLU A 412 7.22 -20.55 1.04
C GLU A 412 6.86 -20.25 -0.43
N GLN A 413 6.12 -19.20 -0.69
CA GLN A 413 5.75 -18.76 -2.04
C GLN A 413 6.69 -17.68 -2.59
N LEU A 414 7.51 -17.07 -1.74
CA LEU A 414 8.48 -16.07 -2.16
C LEU A 414 9.65 -16.74 -2.91
N LEU A 415 9.93 -16.30 -4.13
CA LEU A 415 10.95 -16.93 -4.97
C LEU A 415 12.33 -16.86 -4.32
N ALA A 416 12.69 -15.71 -3.74
CA ALA A 416 13.99 -15.47 -3.10
C ALA A 416 14.15 -16.18 -1.74
N SER A 417 13.08 -16.71 -1.12
CA SER A 417 13.18 -17.56 0.06
C SER A 417 13.52 -19.01 -0.30
N ARG A 418 13.30 -19.41 -1.57
CA ARG A 418 13.40 -20.79 -2.07
C ARG A 418 14.61 -21.04 -2.97
N MET A 419 15.12 -20.00 -3.61
CA MET A 419 16.16 -20.09 -4.64
C MET A 419 17.21 -19.01 -4.44
N ASP A 420 18.46 -19.33 -4.71
CA ASP A 420 19.52 -18.34 -4.89
C ASP A 420 19.35 -17.58 -6.23
N ILE A 421 20.10 -16.51 -6.41
CA ILE A 421 19.97 -15.61 -7.58
C ILE A 421 20.26 -16.35 -8.90
N ASP A 422 21.20 -17.29 -8.90
CA ASP A 422 21.56 -18.03 -10.12
C ASP A 422 20.45 -19.01 -10.52
N LEU A 423 19.80 -19.64 -9.55
CA LEU A 423 18.65 -20.49 -9.78
C LEU A 423 17.42 -19.67 -10.20
N MET A 424 17.22 -18.48 -9.59
CA MET A 424 16.17 -17.57 -10.00
C MET A 424 16.36 -17.10 -11.45
N ALA A 425 17.58 -16.75 -11.85
CA ALA A 425 17.91 -16.36 -13.22
C ALA A 425 17.54 -17.44 -14.24
N LYS A 426 17.86 -18.70 -13.92
CA LYS A 426 17.52 -19.86 -14.75
C LYS A 426 16.00 -20.10 -14.79
N HIS A 427 15.32 -19.96 -13.66
CA HIS A 427 13.88 -20.13 -13.54
C HIS A 427 13.12 -19.09 -14.38
N ILE A 428 13.51 -17.83 -14.28
CA ILE A 428 12.92 -16.72 -15.04
C ILE A 428 13.32 -16.76 -16.53
N GLY A 429 14.45 -17.40 -16.88
CA GLY A 429 14.94 -17.53 -18.26
C GLY A 429 15.75 -16.34 -18.76
N VAL A 430 16.44 -15.63 -17.86
CA VAL A 430 17.32 -14.51 -18.20
C VAL A 430 18.80 -14.92 -18.27
N ASP A 431 19.60 -14.18 -19.03
CA ASP A 431 21.03 -14.41 -19.16
C ASP A 431 21.81 -13.95 -17.93
N SER A 432 21.30 -12.93 -17.20
CA SER A 432 21.78 -12.57 -15.86
C SER A 432 20.70 -11.86 -15.06
N LEU A 433 20.74 -12.06 -13.74
CA LEU A 433 19.84 -11.42 -12.76
C LEU A 433 20.69 -10.76 -11.67
N ALA A 434 20.34 -9.52 -11.32
CA ALA A 434 20.91 -8.86 -10.16
C ALA A 434 19.87 -7.98 -9.46
N PHE A 435 19.98 -7.89 -8.15
CA PHE A 435 19.21 -7.02 -7.28
C PHE A 435 20.11 -5.92 -6.74
N ILE A 436 19.53 -4.77 -6.40
CA ILE A 436 20.26 -3.78 -5.62
C ILE A 436 20.60 -4.37 -4.25
N SER A 437 21.79 -4.09 -3.73
CA SER A 437 22.14 -4.49 -2.38
C SER A 437 21.37 -3.67 -1.35
N MET A 438 21.18 -4.19 -0.12
CA MET A 438 20.60 -3.43 0.98
C MET A 438 21.40 -2.12 1.20
N ARG A 439 22.72 -2.18 1.12
CA ARG A 439 23.58 -1.01 1.26
C ARG A 439 23.37 -0.01 0.13
N GLY A 440 23.23 -0.47 -1.12
CA GLY A 440 22.92 0.38 -2.28
C GLY A 440 21.56 1.08 -2.14
N LEU A 441 20.55 0.34 -1.67
CA LEU A 441 19.24 0.91 -1.40
C LEU A 441 19.29 2.03 -0.36
N TYR A 442 20.00 1.84 0.75
CA TYR A 442 20.16 2.87 1.78
C TYR A 442 20.93 4.09 1.24
N ARG A 443 21.98 3.88 0.44
CA ARG A 443 22.68 5.00 -0.22
C ARG A 443 21.79 5.79 -1.18
N ALA A 444 20.96 5.09 -1.94
CA ALA A 444 20.01 5.74 -2.86
C ALA A 444 18.99 6.63 -2.15
N ILE A 445 18.62 6.27 -0.92
CA ILE A 445 17.71 7.05 -0.09
C ILE A 445 18.47 8.17 0.68
N GLY A 446 19.80 8.26 0.53
CA GLY A 446 20.61 9.31 1.15
C GLY A 446 21.19 8.98 2.52
N GLU A 447 21.14 7.71 2.92
CA GLU A 447 21.84 7.21 4.08
C GLU A 447 23.25 6.74 3.70
N THR A 448 24.19 6.75 4.64
CA THR A 448 25.54 6.22 4.37
C THR A 448 25.51 4.69 4.28
N ASP A 449 24.78 4.06 5.20
CA ASP A 449 24.61 2.61 5.30
C ASP A 449 23.41 2.29 6.20
N ARG A 450 22.96 1.02 6.17
CA ARG A 450 22.01 0.50 7.16
C ARG A 450 22.69 0.39 8.52
N ASN A 451 22.09 0.98 9.55
CA ASN A 451 22.56 0.76 10.91
C ASN A 451 22.00 -0.57 11.44
N PRO A 452 22.83 -1.61 11.68
CA PRO A 452 22.33 -2.92 12.09
C PRO A 452 21.69 -2.94 13.48
N GLU A 453 22.15 -2.07 14.40
CA GLU A 453 21.59 -2.00 15.76
C GLU A 453 20.29 -1.17 15.82
N ASN A 454 20.15 -0.21 14.92
CA ASN A 454 19.01 0.70 14.87
C ASN A 454 18.72 1.11 13.42
N PRO A 455 18.15 0.22 12.57
CA PRO A 455 17.84 0.54 11.19
C PRO A 455 16.99 1.79 11.07
N GLN A 456 17.24 2.62 10.07
CA GLN A 456 16.53 3.89 9.87
C GLN A 456 15.12 3.69 9.27
N TYR A 457 14.90 2.54 8.61
CA TYR A 457 13.65 2.18 7.94
C TYR A 457 13.15 0.80 8.38
N CYS A 458 11.88 0.53 8.16
CA CYS A 458 11.35 -0.83 8.15
C CYS A 458 11.71 -1.47 6.80
N ASP A 459 12.61 -2.44 6.84
CA ASP A 459 13.09 -3.23 5.71
C ASP A 459 12.88 -4.75 5.93
N ALA A 460 11.92 -5.09 6.80
CA ALA A 460 11.69 -6.45 7.28
C ALA A 460 11.40 -7.47 6.17
N CYS A 461 10.79 -7.04 5.04
CA CYS A 461 10.56 -7.89 3.88
C CYS A 461 11.87 -8.39 3.22
N PHE A 462 12.99 -7.69 3.45
CA PHE A 462 14.32 -8.04 2.95
C PHE A 462 15.20 -8.64 4.04
N SER A 463 15.18 -8.06 5.26
CA SER A 463 16.10 -8.40 6.35
C SER A 463 15.56 -9.48 7.30
N GLY A 464 14.23 -9.64 7.41
CA GLY A 464 13.58 -10.45 8.44
C GLY A 464 13.56 -9.80 9.84
N GLU A 465 14.05 -8.56 9.97
CA GLU A 465 14.10 -7.82 11.24
C GLU A 465 12.84 -6.97 11.42
N TYR A 466 11.86 -7.52 12.10
CA TYR A 466 10.57 -6.86 12.34
C TYR A 466 10.65 -5.87 13.50
N PRO A 467 10.41 -4.55 13.28
CA PRO A 467 10.52 -3.54 14.35
C PRO A 467 9.39 -3.59 15.39
N ILE A 468 8.29 -4.28 15.09
CA ILE A 468 7.15 -4.50 15.98
C ILE A 468 6.98 -6.00 16.17
N GLU A 469 6.74 -6.42 17.40
CA GLU A 469 6.52 -7.83 17.74
C GLU A 469 5.33 -8.41 16.97
N LEU A 470 5.51 -9.64 16.47
CA LEU A 470 4.48 -10.40 15.77
C LEU A 470 3.75 -11.32 16.75
N THR A 471 3.08 -10.74 17.74
CA THR A 471 2.46 -11.45 18.87
C THR A 471 1.54 -12.59 18.43
N ASP A 472 0.72 -12.34 17.41
CA ASP A 472 -0.22 -13.35 16.92
C ASP A 472 0.46 -14.51 16.17
N ARG A 473 1.71 -14.35 15.69
CA ARG A 473 2.49 -15.37 14.97
C ARG A 473 3.37 -16.22 15.89
N ASN A 474 3.59 -15.81 17.14
CA ASN A 474 4.42 -16.55 18.10
C ASN A 474 3.81 -17.91 18.52
N GLY A 475 2.56 -18.20 18.14
CA GLY A 475 1.85 -19.45 18.43
C GLY A 475 1.63 -20.40 17.23
N GLY A 476 2.29 -20.16 16.09
CA GLY A 476 2.08 -20.91 14.84
C GLY A 476 1.13 -20.20 13.86
N PRO A 477 0.74 -20.84 12.76
CA PRO A 477 -0.16 -20.24 11.79
C PRO A 477 -1.49 -19.83 12.43
N LEU A 478 -1.95 -18.62 12.13
CA LEU A 478 -3.25 -18.15 12.59
C LEU A 478 -4.34 -19.08 12.03
N PRO A 479 -5.31 -19.52 12.86
CA PRO A 479 -6.46 -20.22 12.34
C PRO A 479 -7.18 -19.28 11.36
N ALA A 480 -7.55 -19.79 10.19
CA ALA A 480 -8.33 -19.06 9.22
C ALA A 480 -9.59 -18.51 9.90
N GLN A 481 -9.73 -17.18 9.93
CA GLN A 481 -10.90 -16.54 10.50
C GLN A 481 -12.01 -16.56 9.45
N LEU A 482 -12.67 -17.72 9.33
CA LEU A 482 -13.79 -17.88 8.43
C LEU A 482 -15.00 -17.08 8.94
N SER A 483 -15.60 -16.28 8.08
CA SER A 483 -16.91 -15.71 8.35
C SER A 483 -17.95 -16.84 8.38
N LEU A 484 -18.78 -16.89 9.44
CA LEU A 484 -19.90 -17.82 9.50
C LEU A 484 -21.11 -17.32 8.67
N LEU A 485 -21.09 -16.06 8.24
CA LEU A 485 -22.14 -15.45 7.44
C LEU A 485 -21.62 -15.22 6.01
N THR A 486 -22.28 -15.86 5.04
CA THR A 486 -22.04 -15.60 3.61
C THR A 486 -23.07 -14.59 3.13
N GLU A 487 -22.62 -13.42 2.67
CA GLU A 487 -23.45 -12.41 2.04
C GLU A 487 -23.35 -12.56 0.53
N GLN A 488 -24.48 -12.73 -0.14
CA GLN A 488 -24.55 -12.63 -1.61
C GLN A 488 -24.68 -11.14 -1.97
N VAL A 489 -23.74 -10.62 -2.73
CA VAL A 489 -23.72 -9.24 -3.24
C VAL A 489 -24.44 -9.18 -4.58
#